data_a4b4968bb8344124f357a9bfc228163f
#
_entry.id   a4b4968bb8344124f357a9bfc228163f
#
_cell.length_a   1.000
_cell.length_b   1.000
_cell.length_c   1.000
_cell.angle_alpha   90.00
_cell.angle_beta   90.00
_cell.angle_gamma   90.00
#
_symmetry.space_group_name_H-M   'P 1'
#
loop_
_entity.id
_entity.type
_entity.pdbx_description
1 polymer ?
#
loop_
_entity_poly.entity_id
_entity_poly.type
_entity_poly.pdbx_seq_one_letter_code
_entity_poly.pdbx_strand_id
1 'polypeptide(L)'
;MPSSGFAKGNLFSLNKSREGPFEGDQRGCDVDVSRAIAPCGMTGRFDCDSARVFIPDRKPRQALLLENSAMSKTHEGSPQPLTAVKSKPLKGEVTLPGDKSISHRAMIFGLLAVGETHVTGLLEGDDVLRTADACRALGATIERIGDGEWYIHGVGIGGLHSPKDVLDFGNAGTGSRLMMGVVGGHPITATFDGDASLRKRPMRRILDPLAEMGVEVVSQAEGGRCPITIRGVKDPLPITYQTPVASAQIKSAILLAALNSPGRTTVIETEATRDHTEKMLTYFGATVRVTPEGHDGRRIELEGRPELKPRPIIVPRDPSSAAFPLVAALLVPGSDILIKGVMMNPLRTGLLTTLLEMGAAIDIQNPRYEGGEDVADLHVKASSLKGVDVPAARAPSMIDEYPILAVAASFATGETRMRGLNELRVKESDRLQAVADGLAEAGVTYAIEGDDLIVSGMKGAVPGGGTVKTHLDHRIAMSFLVMGMATDKPMTVDDERMIATSFPSFTSLMRNLGAEFRA
;
A
#
# COMPACT_ATOMS: atom_id res chain seq x y z
N MET A 1 -51.37 -18.33 2.78
CA MET A 1 -51.70 -17.59 1.56
C MET A 1 -51.84 -16.12 1.86
N PRO A 2 -51.31 -15.17 1.11
CA PRO A 2 -50.31 -15.31 0.02
C PRO A 2 -48.98 -14.61 0.34
N SER A 3 -48.01 -15.07 -0.38
CA SER A 3 -46.68 -14.60 -0.60
C SER A 3 -46.58 -13.17 -1.17
N SER A 4 -45.61 -12.38 -0.69
CA SER A 4 -45.07 -11.26 -1.45
C SER A 4 -43.54 -11.34 -1.42
N GLY A 5 -42.98 -11.64 -2.62
CA GLY A 5 -41.56 -11.74 -2.83
C GLY A 5 -40.88 -10.37 -2.81
N PHE A 6 -39.71 -10.33 -2.20
CA PHE A 6 -38.77 -9.21 -2.35
C PHE A 6 -37.70 -9.57 -3.39
N ALA A 7 -37.65 -8.76 -4.42
CA ALA A 7 -36.67 -8.81 -5.49
C ALA A 7 -35.26 -8.48 -4.98
N LYS A 8 -34.32 -9.40 -5.21
CA LYS A 8 -32.89 -9.15 -5.12
C LYS A 8 -32.45 -8.41 -6.37
N GLY A 9 -32.12 -7.12 -6.24
CA GLY A 9 -31.45 -6.35 -7.29
C GLY A 9 -29.96 -6.67 -7.32
N ASN A 10 -29.53 -7.44 -8.32
CA ASN A 10 -28.12 -7.59 -8.69
C ASN A 10 -27.69 -6.32 -9.43
N LEU A 11 -26.79 -5.53 -8.87
CA LEU A 11 -26.00 -4.53 -9.60
C LEU A 11 -24.64 -5.17 -9.96
N PHE A 12 -24.27 -4.98 -11.22
CA PHE A 12 -23.10 -5.48 -11.97
C PHE A 12 -23.30 -6.81 -12.70
N SER A 13 -24.07 -6.72 -13.79
CA SER A 13 -23.94 -7.61 -14.93
C SER A 13 -23.64 -6.74 -16.16
N LEU A 14 -22.37 -6.65 -16.55
CA LEU A 14 -21.98 -6.11 -17.86
C LEU A 14 -21.90 -7.24 -18.87
N ASN A 15 -22.86 -7.20 -19.78
CA ASN A 15 -22.99 -7.80 -21.11
C ASN A 15 -21.86 -8.70 -21.63
N LYS A 16 -22.15 -9.99 -21.65
CA LYS A 16 -21.69 -10.90 -22.70
C LYS A 16 -22.75 -10.96 -23.81
N SER A 17 -22.40 -10.56 -24.99
CA SER A 17 -23.02 -11.02 -26.24
C SER A 17 -22.09 -10.69 -27.42
N ARG A 18 -21.47 -11.65 -28.03
CA ARG A 18 -21.77 -12.38 -29.24
C ARG A 18 -20.57 -13.18 -29.65
N GLU A 19 -20.64 -14.47 -29.42
CA GLU A 19 -19.88 -15.46 -30.19
C GLU A 19 -20.66 -15.73 -31.47
N GLY A 20 -19.97 -15.64 -32.60
CA GLY A 20 -20.38 -16.18 -33.87
C GLY A 20 -19.13 -16.75 -34.55
N PRO A 21 -19.16 -17.97 -35.09
CA PRO A 21 -17.98 -18.62 -35.60
C PRO A 21 -17.63 -18.09 -36.99
N PHE A 22 -16.35 -17.80 -37.24
CA PHE A 22 -15.80 -17.69 -38.59
C PHE A 22 -14.75 -18.80 -38.77
N GLU A 23 -15.13 -19.79 -39.56
CA GLU A 23 -14.21 -20.72 -40.21
C GLU A 23 -13.52 -20.04 -41.39
N GLY A 24 -12.22 -20.38 -41.55
CA GLY A 24 -11.56 -20.55 -42.83
C GLY A 24 -10.98 -19.35 -43.52
N ASP A 25 -9.72 -19.19 -43.61
CA ASP A 25 -8.91 -19.51 -44.80
C ASP A 25 -7.42 -19.17 -44.54
N GLN A 26 -6.59 -20.18 -44.62
CA GLN A 26 -5.15 -20.03 -44.69
C GLN A 26 -4.78 -19.67 -46.13
N ARG A 27 -4.34 -18.44 -46.39
CA ARG A 27 -3.48 -18.13 -47.53
C ARG A 27 -2.43 -17.11 -47.11
N GLY A 28 -1.18 -17.54 -47.18
CA GLY A 28 0.01 -16.73 -46.99
C GLY A 28 0.12 -15.60 -48.00
N CYS A 29 0.58 -14.47 -47.52
CA CYS A 29 1.14 -13.42 -48.36
C CYS A 29 2.55 -13.18 -47.89
N ASP A 30 3.50 -13.81 -48.59
CA ASP A 30 4.89 -13.38 -48.63
C ASP A 30 4.94 -11.98 -49.25
N VAL A 31 5.37 -10.99 -48.48
CA VAL A 31 5.73 -9.67 -49.01
C VAL A 31 7.25 -9.60 -49.14
N ASP A 32 7.67 -9.84 -50.36
CA ASP A 32 9.06 -9.62 -50.84
C ASP A 32 9.40 -8.12 -50.78
N VAL A 33 10.31 -7.73 -49.88
CA VAL A 33 10.85 -6.37 -49.75
C VAL A 33 12.18 -6.28 -50.53
N SER A 34 12.13 -6.51 -51.84
CA SER A 34 13.23 -6.25 -52.74
C SER A 34 12.77 -5.55 -54.01
N ARG A 35 12.47 -4.23 -53.98
CA ARG A 35 12.47 -3.35 -55.15
C ARG A 35 12.04 -1.93 -54.79
N ALA A 36 12.98 -1.05 -54.52
CA ALA A 36 12.95 0.36 -54.91
C ALA A 36 14.25 1.07 -54.49
N ILE A 37 15.32 0.88 -55.24
CA ILE A 37 16.39 1.87 -55.30
C ILE A 37 16.74 2.04 -56.80
N ALA A 38 16.45 3.22 -57.35
CA ALA A 38 16.99 3.70 -58.60
C ALA A 38 17.99 4.84 -58.30
N PRO A 39 19.03 5.03 -59.12
CA PRO A 39 20.31 5.56 -58.71
C PRO A 39 20.46 7.06 -58.91
N CYS A 40 21.13 7.73 -58.00
CA CYS A 40 21.82 8.97 -58.31
C CYS A 40 23.29 8.81 -57.94
N GLY A 41 24.14 8.87 -58.95
CA GLY A 41 25.56 8.64 -58.83
C GLY A 41 26.27 9.74 -58.07
N MET A 42 27.16 9.32 -57.18
CA MET A 42 28.36 10.07 -56.78
C MET A 42 29.37 9.08 -56.18
N THR A 43 30.53 8.98 -56.84
CA THR A 43 31.68 8.23 -56.39
C THR A 43 32.35 8.94 -55.22
N GLY A 44 32.32 8.32 -54.04
CA GLY A 44 33.06 8.74 -52.87
C GLY A 44 33.38 7.51 -52.03
N ARG A 45 34.68 7.20 -51.85
CA ARG A 45 35.18 6.19 -50.93
C ARG A 45 34.70 6.55 -49.52
N PHE A 46 33.92 5.71 -48.88
CA PHE A 46 33.65 5.82 -47.47
C PHE A 46 34.66 4.99 -46.68
N ASP A 47 35.50 5.70 -45.94
CA ASP A 47 36.35 5.15 -44.89
C ASP A 47 35.50 4.75 -43.70
N CYS A 48 35.62 3.50 -43.27
CA CYS A 48 34.80 2.90 -42.24
C CYS A 48 35.46 3.01 -40.86
N ASP A 49 35.79 4.25 -40.43
CA ASP A 49 36.33 4.52 -39.09
C ASP A 49 35.89 5.92 -38.65
N SER A 50 34.70 5.99 -38.04
CA SER A 50 34.26 7.03 -37.09
C SER A 50 32.74 7.21 -37.07
N ALA A 51 31.97 6.17 -36.77
CA ALA A 51 30.61 6.36 -36.27
C ALA A 51 30.68 6.73 -34.77
N ARG A 52 31.08 7.98 -34.49
CA ARG A 52 30.83 8.57 -33.16
C ARG A 52 29.33 8.84 -33.05
N VAL A 53 28.64 8.01 -32.30
CA VAL A 53 27.29 8.31 -31.78
C VAL A 53 27.41 9.60 -30.98
N PHE A 54 26.82 10.68 -31.49
CA PHE A 54 26.72 11.97 -30.80
C PHE A 54 25.77 11.79 -29.61
N ILE A 55 26.32 11.45 -28.45
CA ILE A 55 25.62 11.55 -27.16
C ILE A 55 25.71 13.05 -26.82
N PRO A 56 24.57 13.77 -26.71
CA PRO A 56 24.61 15.14 -26.26
C PRO A 56 25.20 15.17 -24.84
N ASP A 57 26.27 15.96 -24.70
CA ASP A 57 26.99 16.22 -23.46
C ASP A 57 25.98 16.73 -22.41
N ARG A 58 25.41 15.82 -21.59
CA ARG A 58 24.69 16.21 -20.39
C ARG A 58 25.77 16.67 -19.42
N LYS A 59 25.92 18.00 -19.27
CA LYS A 59 26.65 18.58 -18.14
C LYS A 59 26.30 17.78 -16.89
N PRO A 60 27.28 17.38 -16.07
CA PRO A 60 26.97 16.75 -14.78
C PRO A 60 26.12 17.77 -13.99
N ARG A 61 24.82 17.50 -13.88
CA ARG A 61 23.98 18.22 -12.91
C ARG A 61 24.64 17.94 -11.57
N GLN A 62 25.11 18.98 -10.91
CA GLN A 62 25.53 18.90 -9.52
C GLN A 62 24.44 18.11 -8.80
N ALA A 63 24.78 16.89 -8.37
CA ALA A 63 23.98 16.15 -7.46
C ALA A 63 23.75 17.09 -6.28
N LEU A 64 22.50 17.50 -6.06
CA LEU A 64 22.08 18.03 -4.79
C LEU A 64 22.26 16.86 -3.82
N LEU A 65 23.44 16.76 -3.24
CA LEU A 65 23.67 16.05 -2.01
C LEU A 65 22.87 16.82 -0.96
N LEU A 66 21.55 16.64 -0.99
CA LEU A 66 20.73 16.96 0.14
C LEU A 66 21.31 16.16 1.30
N GLU A 67 21.66 16.87 2.35
CA GLU A 67 22.13 16.32 3.61
C GLU A 67 21.09 15.33 4.14
N ASN A 68 21.17 14.07 3.67
CA ASN A 68 20.32 12.96 4.10
C ASN A 68 20.60 12.56 5.56
N SER A 69 21.48 13.27 6.28
CA SER A 69 21.72 13.01 7.69
C SER A 69 20.65 13.63 8.62
N ALA A 70 19.77 14.50 8.12
CA ALA A 70 18.74 15.14 8.94
C ALA A 70 17.41 14.35 9.01
N MET A 71 17.10 13.48 8.05
CA MET A 71 15.82 12.74 8.01
C MET A 71 15.78 11.46 8.85
N SER A 72 16.93 10.99 9.35
CA SER A 72 17.03 9.74 10.13
C SER A 72 16.60 9.86 11.61
N LYS A 73 16.16 11.03 12.09
CA LYS A 73 15.91 11.31 13.52
C LYS A 73 14.47 11.65 13.88
N THR A 74 13.48 11.32 13.07
CA THR A 74 12.07 11.69 13.31
C THR A 74 11.49 11.08 14.59
N HIS A 75 12.13 10.06 15.17
CA HIS A 75 11.66 9.40 16.39
C HIS A 75 12.47 9.71 17.65
N GLU A 76 13.61 10.39 17.52
CA GLU A 76 14.44 10.88 18.66
C GLU A 76 14.04 12.30 19.01
N GLY A 77 13.24 12.48 20.06
CA GLY A 77 12.80 13.81 20.54
C GLY A 77 11.61 13.71 21.48
N SER A 78 11.27 14.80 22.14
CA SER A 78 10.07 14.88 22.97
C SER A 78 8.82 14.72 22.10
N PRO A 79 7.76 14.04 22.61
CA PRO A 79 6.47 13.96 21.92
C PRO A 79 5.98 15.36 21.50
N GLN A 80 5.31 15.42 20.36
CA GLN A 80 4.73 16.66 19.81
C GLN A 80 3.20 16.51 19.79
N PRO A 81 2.51 17.01 20.83
CA PRO A 81 1.05 16.97 20.86
C PRO A 81 0.46 17.84 19.75
N LEU A 82 -0.65 17.37 19.17
CA LEU A 82 -1.44 18.12 18.21
C LEU A 82 -2.92 18.08 18.58
N THR A 83 -3.59 19.22 18.54
CA THR A 83 -5.00 19.34 18.87
C THR A 83 -5.80 19.71 17.64
N ALA A 84 -6.83 18.93 17.31
CA ALA A 84 -7.83 19.29 16.34
C ALA A 84 -9.02 19.95 17.03
N VAL A 85 -9.50 21.04 16.46
CA VAL A 85 -10.69 21.76 16.95
C VAL A 85 -11.82 21.66 15.94
N LYS A 86 -13.06 21.93 16.39
CA LYS A 86 -14.25 21.91 15.55
C LYS A 86 -14.04 22.75 14.29
N SER A 87 -14.14 22.11 13.13
CA SER A 87 -13.83 22.72 11.85
C SER A 87 -15.03 23.41 11.22
N LYS A 88 -14.77 24.43 10.41
CA LYS A 88 -15.71 24.93 9.43
C LYS A 88 -15.94 23.88 8.33
N PRO A 89 -17.00 24.02 7.48
CA PRO A 89 -17.19 23.12 6.37
C PRO A 89 -15.93 22.94 5.53
N LEU A 90 -15.50 21.70 5.33
CA LEU A 90 -14.34 21.38 4.49
C LEU A 90 -14.71 21.55 3.02
N LYS A 91 -13.89 22.23 2.24
CA LYS A 91 -14.16 22.56 0.83
C LYS A 91 -12.92 22.43 -0.03
N GLY A 92 -13.13 22.12 -1.30
CA GLY A 92 -12.08 22.13 -2.31
C GLY A 92 -11.73 20.76 -2.85
N GLU A 93 -10.61 20.72 -3.56
CA GLU A 93 -10.08 19.51 -4.18
C GLU A 93 -8.78 19.12 -3.48
N VAL A 94 -8.55 17.81 -3.37
CA VAL A 94 -7.30 17.28 -2.82
C VAL A 94 -6.68 16.24 -3.71
N THR A 95 -5.35 16.29 -3.77
CA THR A 95 -4.50 15.24 -4.31
C THR A 95 -3.74 14.59 -3.16
N LEU A 96 -3.97 13.32 -2.98
CA LEU A 96 -3.36 12.53 -1.91
C LEU A 96 -1.94 12.07 -2.26
N PRO A 97 -1.14 11.63 -1.29
CA PRO A 97 0.09 10.91 -1.58
C PRO A 97 -0.20 9.59 -2.31
N GLY A 98 0.83 9.05 -2.95
CA GLY A 98 0.77 7.73 -3.58
C GLY A 98 0.52 6.60 -2.59
N ASP A 99 -0.01 5.47 -3.08
CA ASP A 99 -0.24 4.29 -2.25
C ASP A 99 1.06 3.76 -1.64
N LYS A 100 1.07 3.60 -0.32
CA LYS A 100 2.25 3.13 0.43
C LYS A 100 2.70 1.74 0.00
N SER A 101 1.77 0.82 -0.20
CA SER A 101 2.06 -0.57 -0.56
C SER A 101 2.68 -0.69 -1.95
N ILE A 102 2.20 0.09 -2.91
CA ILE A 102 2.78 0.16 -4.27
C ILE A 102 4.10 0.90 -4.24
N SER A 103 4.25 1.97 -3.46
CA SER A 103 5.50 2.72 -3.33
C SER A 103 6.65 1.85 -2.81
N HIS A 104 6.44 1.03 -1.78
CA HIS A 104 7.43 0.04 -1.33
C HIS A 104 7.83 -0.91 -2.46
N ARG A 105 6.83 -1.41 -3.18
CA ARG A 105 7.04 -2.35 -4.28
C ARG A 105 7.74 -1.70 -5.48
N ALA A 106 7.46 -0.44 -5.76
CA ALA A 106 8.15 0.30 -6.81
C ALA A 106 9.68 0.31 -6.58
N MET A 107 10.11 0.56 -5.34
CA MET A 107 11.52 0.47 -4.97
C MET A 107 12.08 -0.95 -5.12
N ILE A 108 11.34 -1.96 -4.64
CA ILE A 108 11.76 -3.37 -4.67
C ILE A 108 11.83 -3.90 -6.10
N PHE A 109 10.80 -3.67 -6.92
CA PHE A 109 10.80 -4.13 -8.31
C PHE A 109 11.80 -3.36 -9.18
N GLY A 110 12.00 -2.07 -8.88
CA GLY A 110 13.05 -1.27 -9.49
C GLY A 110 14.45 -1.84 -9.18
N LEU A 111 14.73 -2.27 -7.95
CA LEU A 111 15.97 -2.96 -7.57
C LEU A 111 16.15 -4.28 -8.36
N LEU A 112 15.07 -5.07 -8.49
CA LEU A 112 15.09 -6.42 -9.07
C LEU A 112 15.01 -6.48 -10.60
N ALA A 113 14.75 -5.37 -11.28
CA ALA A 113 14.81 -5.27 -12.73
C ALA A 113 16.19 -4.79 -13.18
N VAL A 114 16.66 -5.24 -14.34
CA VAL A 114 17.92 -4.76 -14.94
C VAL A 114 17.64 -3.54 -15.80
N GLY A 115 18.16 -2.38 -15.40
CA GLY A 115 17.97 -1.12 -16.13
C GLY A 115 17.25 -0.07 -15.30
N GLU A 116 16.70 0.94 -15.98
CA GLU A 116 16.08 2.11 -15.35
C GLU A 116 14.58 1.97 -15.22
N THR A 117 14.07 2.11 -14.00
CA THR A 117 12.64 2.21 -13.67
C THR A 117 12.32 3.66 -13.29
N HIS A 118 11.44 4.31 -14.04
CA HIS A 118 10.91 5.65 -13.73
C HIS A 118 9.65 5.52 -12.89
N VAL A 119 9.61 6.18 -11.73
CA VAL A 119 8.46 6.16 -10.81
C VAL A 119 7.93 7.57 -10.63
N THR A 120 6.62 7.74 -10.78
CA THR A 120 5.92 9.01 -10.51
C THR A 120 4.82 8.82 -9.48
N GLY A 121 4.55 9.84 -8.67
CA GLY A 121 3.54 9.79 -7.61
C GLY A 121 3.95 8.96 -6.40
N LEU A 122 5.24 8.64 -6.22
CA LEU A 122 5.73 7.88 -5.08
C LEU A 122 5.39 8.57 -3.76
N LEU A 123 4.95 7.80 -2.77
CA LEU A 123 4.86 8.28 -1.40
C LEU A 123 6.27 8.50 -0.83
N GLU A 124 6.58 9.72 -0.45
CA GLU A 124 7.84 10.09 0.23
C GLU A 124 7.67 10.11 1.76
N GLY A 125 6.98 9.11 2.31
CA GLY A 125 6.91 8.87 3.75
C GLY A 125 8.11 8.07 4.24
N ASP A 126 8.46 8.23 5.53
CA ASP A 126 9.64 7.61 6.15
C ASP A 126 9.73 6.11 5.87
N ASP A 127 8.61 5.39 5.93
CA ASP A 127 8.55 3.95 5.66
C ASP A 127 9.09 3.60 4.27
N VAL A 128 8.71 4.36 3.24
CA VAL A 128 9.13 4.11 1.85
C VAL A 128 10.57 4.54 1.63
N LEU A 129 11.00 5.65 2.23
CA LEU A 129 12.38 6.13 2.15
C LEU A 129 13.35 5.13 2.79
N ARG A 130 13.00 4.49 3.92
CA ARG A 130 13.78 3.37 4.51
C ARG A 130 13.91 2.19 3.55
N THR A 131 12.85 1.88 2.79
CA THR A 131 12.92 0.84 1.77
C THR A 131 13.84 1.23 0.61
N ALA A 132 13.84 2.50 0.19
CA ALA A 132 14.78 3.01 -0.81
C ALA A 132 16.23 2.90 -0.33
N ASP A 133 16.51 3.21 0.94
CA ASP A 133 17.84 3.07 1.54
C ASP A 133 18.28 1.60 1.60
N ALA A 134 17.38 0.69 1.97
CA ALA A 134 17.65 -0.74 1.92
C ALA A 134 17.96 -1.22 0.49
N CYS A 135 17.23 -0.74 -0.53
CA CYS A 135 17.51 -1.03 -1.93
C CYS A 135 18.89 -0.50 -2.37
N ARG A 136 19.28 0.70 -1.93
CA ARG A 136 20.65 1.24 -2.16
C ARG A 136 21.71 0.36 -1.52
N ALA A 137 21.49 -0.05 -0.28
CA ALA A 137 22.43 -0.94 0.45
C ALA A 137 22.59 -2.31 -0.23
N LEU A 138 21.58 -2.76 -0.98
CA LEU A 138 21.58 -4.01 -1.75
C LEU A 138 22.10 -3.84 -3.18
N GLY A 139 22.45 -2.63 -3.62
CA GLY A 139 23.16 -2.38 -4.87
C GLY A 139 22.46 -1.47 -5.91
N ALA A 140 21.20 -1.06 -5.69
CA ALA A 140 20.52 -0.15 -6.61
C ALA A 140 21.09 1.28 -6.53
N THR A 141 21.11 1.99 -7.67
CA THR A 141 21.27 3.44 -7.68
C THR A 141 19.89 4.08 -7.76
N ILE A 142 19.56 4.94 -6.80
CA ILE A 142 18.23 5.52 -6.67
C ILE A 142 18.35 7.03 -6.57
N GLU A 143 17.72 7.75 -7.50
CA GLU A 143 17.79 9.20 -7.63
C GLU A 143 16.39 9.82 -7.51
N ARG A 144 16.28 10.84 -6.66
CA ARG A 144 15.09 11.69 -6.57
C ARG A 144 15.22 12.83 -7.57
N ILE A 145 14.24 12.97 -8.46
CA ILE A 145 14.24 14.00 -9.52
C ILE A 145 13.33 15.17 -9.13
N GLY A 146 12.22 14.87 -8.47
CA GLY A 146 11.22 15.85 -8.06
C GLY A 146 10.31 15.27 -6.97
N ASP A 147 9.26 15.99 -6.60
CA ASP A 147 8.30 15.53 -5.61
C ASP A 147 7.55 14.29 -6.11
N GLY A 148 7.79 13.15 -5.45
CA GLY A 148 7.25 11.85 -5.84
C GLY A 148 7.79 11.32 -7.17
N GLU A 149 8.86 11.89 -7.73
CA GLU A 149 9.46 11.47 -9.01
C GLU A 149 10.88 10.94 -8.80
N TRP A 150 11.09 9.67 -9.19
CA TRP A 150 12.29 8.91 -8.87
C TRP A 150 12.76 8.06 -10.05
N TYR A 151 14.07 7.91 -10.21
CA TYR A 151 14.70 6.91 -11.07
C TYR A 151 15.39 5.85 -10.22
N ILE A 152 15.20 4.58 -10.59
CA ILE A 152 15.79 3.42 -9.92
C ILE A 152 16.54 2.61 -10.98
N HIS A 153 17.86 2.56 -10.85
CA HIS A 153 18.71 1.70 -11.66
C HIS A 153 18.96 0.41 -10.89
N GLY A 154 18.27 -0.64 -11.29
CA GLY A 154 18.27 -1.92 -10.61
C GLY A 154 19.42 -2.82 -11.05
N VAL A 155 19.75 -3.76 -10.19
CA VAL A 155 20.81 -4.76 -10.38
C VAL A 155 20.30 -6.11 -10.89
N GLY A 156 18.98 -6.29 -10.90
CA GLY A 156 18.33 -7.52 -11.36
C GLY A 156 18.30 -8.64 -10.32
N ILE A 157 17.52 -9.67 -10.65
CA ILE A 157 17.46 -10.90 -9.85
C ILE A 157 18.81 -11.58 -9.92
N GLY A 158 19.40 -11.89 -8.73
CA GLY A 158 20.75 -12.48 -8.61
C GLY A 158 21.91 -11.47 -8.58
N GLY A 159 21.65 -10.17 -8.81
CA GLY A 159 22.67 -9.12 -8.78
C GLY A 159 22.84 -8.41 -7.43
N LEU A 160 22.11 -8.80 -6.39
CA LEU A 160 22.15 -8.14 -5.09
C LEU A 160 23.47 -8.35 -4.37
N HIS A 161 23.89 -7.33 -3.62
CA HIS A 161 25.07 -7.36 -2.76
C HIS A 161 24.68 -7.53 -1.28
N SER A 162 25.54 -8.20 -0.49
CA SER A 162 25.39 -8.18 0.97
C SER A 162 25.57 -6.75 1.49
N PRO A 163 24.61 -6.22 2.28
CA PRO A 163 24.75 -4.89 2.86
C PRO A 163 25.89 -4.90 3.90
N LYS A 164 26.59 -3.77 4.04
CA LYS A 164 27.67 -3.61 5.03
C LYS A 164 27.13 -3.38 6.44
N ASP A 165 26.01 -2.67 6.51
CA ASP A 165 25.38 -2.23 7.76
C ASP A 165 24.03 -2.90 7.95
N VAL A 166 23.46 -2.73 9.14
CA VAL A 166 22.08 -3.15 9.45
C VAL A 166 21.11 -2.41 8.55
N LEU A 167 20.16 -3.13 7.97
CA LEU A 167 19.03 -2.55 7.24
C LEU A 167 18.02 -2.04 8.27
N ASP A 168 18.07 -0.73 8.53
CA ASP A 168 17.16 -0.06 9.47
C ASP A 168 15.87 0.36 8.76
N PHE A 169 14.78 -0.30 9.09
CA PHE A 169 13.46 -0.03 8.54
C PHE A 169 12.61 0.97 9.36
N GLY A 170 13.13 1.51 10.48
CA GLY A 170 12.35 2.36 11.35
C GLY A 170 11.04 1.68 11.75
N ASN A 171 9.88 2.23 11.37
CA ASN A 171 8.55 1.66 11.58
C ASN A 171 8.03 0.82 10.39
N ALA A 172 8.78 0.71 9.29
CA ALA A 172 8.32 0.14 8.02
C ALA A 172 8.16 -1.39 8.05
N GLY A 173 7.10 -1.89 8.68
CA GLY A 173 6.80 -3.32 8.73
C GLY A 173 6.55 -3.96 7.35
N THR A 174 6.04 -3.22 6.37
CA THR A 174 5.88 -3.71 5.01
C THR A 174 7.24 -3.85 4.33
N GLY A 175 8.05 -2.80 4.34
CA GLY A 175 9.38 -2.80 3.74
C GLY A 175 10.25 -3.93 4.27
N SER A 176 10.34 -4.08 5.61
CA SER A 176 11.17 -5.11 6.25
C SER A 176 10.75 -6.53 5.85
N ARG A 177 9.45 -6.84 5.89
CA ARG A 177 8.94 -8.18 5.58
C ARG A 177 9.10 -8.57 4.11
N LEU A 178 8.81 -7.67 3.19
CA LEU A 178 9.00 -7.91 1.76
C LEU A 178 10.49 -8.07 1.44
N MET A 179 11.34 -7.23 2.05
CA MET A 179 12.78 -7.28 1.82
C MET A 179 13.44 -8.55 2.42
N MET A 180 12.88 -9.11 3.51
CA MET A 180 13.29 -10.46 3.98
C MET A 180 13.04 -11.52 2.89
N GLY A 181 11.93 -11.44 2.15
CA GLY A 181 11.68 -12.30 0.99
C GLY A 181 12.73 -12.10 -0.11
N VAL A 182 13.03 -10.84 -0.45
CA VAL A 182 14.06 -10.50 -1.45
C VAL A 182 15.42 -11.06 -1.05
N VAL A 183 15.87 -10.78 0.16
CA VAL A 183 17.17 -11.28 0.67
C VAL A 183 17.19 -12.80 0.77
N GLY A 184 16.08 -13.41 1.21
CA GLY A 184 15.95 -14.87 1.31
C GLY A 184 16.15 -15.60 -0.01
N GLY A 185 15.78 -15.00 -1.13
CA GLY A 185 15.98 -15.53 -2.48
C GLY A 185 17.38 -15.32 -3.05
N HIS A 186 18.35 -14.77 -2.30
CA HIS A 186 19.69 -14.45 -2.79
C HIS A 186 20.77 -14.98 -1.83
N PRO A 187 21.94 -15.41 -2.33
CA PRO A 187 23.02 -15.96 -1.49
C PRO A 187 23.79 -14.86 -0.72
N ILE A 188 23.06 -14.02 0.00
CA ILE A 188 23.57 -12.89 0.78
C ILE A 188 23.11 -12.97 2.23
N THR A 189 23.81 -12.29 3.12
CA THR A 189 23.44 -12.17 4.54
C THR A 189 23.08 -10.73 4.85
N ALA A 190 21.95 -10.51 5.53
CA ALA A 190 21.53 -9.18 5.96
C ALA A 190 20.91 -9.22 7.36
N THR A 191 21.12 -8.16 8.12
CA THR A 191 20.49 -7.93 9.42
C THR A 191 19.41 -6.87 9.27
N PHE A 192 18.22 -7.18 9.77
CA PHE A 192 17.03 -6.32 9.74
C PHE A 192 16.74 -5.80 11.13
N ASP A 193 16.51 -4.51 11.25
CA ASP A 193 16.13 -3.88 12.51
C ASP A 193 15.20 -2.68 12.26
N GLY A 194 14.79 -2.00 13.33
CA GLY A 194 13.97 -0.80 13.28
C GLY A 194 13.66 -0.25 14.66
N ASP A 195 12.61 0.54 14.76
CA ASP A 195 12.21 1.22 15.99
C ASP A 195 11.58 0.29 17.04
N ALA A 196 11.25 0.85 18.20
CA ALA A 196 10.63 0.11 19.30
C ALA A 196 9.28 -0.53 18.93
N SER A 197 8.55 0.03 17.95
CA SER A 197 7.30 -0.54 17.45
C SER A 197 7.59 -1.74 16.55
N LEU A 198 8.51 -1.62 15.58
CA LEU A 198 8.86 -2.72 14.67
C LEU A 198 9.44 -3.92 15.43
N ARG A 199 10.29 -3.67 16.43
CA ARG A 199 10.89 -4.71 17.31
C ARG A 199 9.86 -5.51 18.12
N LYS A 200 8.64 -5.00 18.31
CA LYS A 200 7.56 -5.74 18.99
C LYS A 200 6.76 -6.63 18.05
N ARG A 201 6.82 -6.40 16.72
CA ARG A 201 5.98 -7.11 15.74
C ARG A 201 6.49 -8.53 15.48
N PRO A 202 5.58 -9.52 15.33
CA PRO A 202 5.99 -10.89 15.02
C PRO A 202 6.52 -11.00 13.58
N MET A 203 7.70 -11.62 13.44
CA MET A 203 8.31 -11.87 12.12
C MET A 203 8.32 -13.35 11.75
N ARG A 204 8.04 -14.27 12.70
CA ARG A 204 7.99 -15.72 12.44
C ARG A 204 7.08 -16.08 11.27
N ARG A 205 5.93 -15.41 11.13
CA ARG A 205 5.01 -15.61 10.00
C ARG A 205 5.65 -15.41 8.61
N ILE A 206 6.80 -14.70 8.55
CA ILE A 206 7.62 -14.51 7.35
C ILE A 206 8.79 -15.50 7.34
N LEU A 207 9.45 -15.67 8.48
CA LEU A 207 10.64 -16.51 8.59
C LEU A 207 10.31 -17.99 8.39
N ASP A 208 9.17 -18.47 8.92
CA ASP A 208 8.78 -19.87 8.84
C ASP A 208 8.68 -20.36 7.37
N PRO A 209 7.90 -19.74 6.47
CA PRO A 209 7.88 -20.16 5.06
C PRO A 209 9.21 -19.92 4.34
N LEU A 210 9.97 -18.89 4.68
CA LEU A 210 11.30 -18.69 4.09
C LEU A 210 12.27 -19.80 4.49
N ALA A 211 12.18 -20.31 5.74
CA ALA A 211 12.97 -21.44 6.19
C ALA A 211 12.63 -22.72 5.40
N GLU A 212 11.34 -22.96 5.06
CA GLU A 212 10.93 -24.05 4.18
C GLU A 212 11.55 -23.92 2.77
N MET A 213 11.82 -22.69 2.31
CA MET A 213 12.51 -22.41 1.05
C MET A 213 14.04 -22.56 1.17
N GLY A 214 14.59 -22.83 2.37
CA GLY A 214 16.01 -23.04 2.63
C GLY A 214 16.73 -21.82 3.22
N VAL A 215 16.03 -20.74 3.54
CA VAL A 215 16.64 -19.55 4.18
C VAL A 215 17.06 -19.87 5.61
N GLU A 216 18.28 -19.51 5.99
CA GLU A 216 18.80 -19.69 7.35
C GLU A 216 18.52 -18.44 8.21
N VAL A 217 17.90 -18.64 9.37
CA VAL A 217 17.83 -17.60 10.41
C VAL A 217 19.09 -17.71 11.26
N VAL A 218 20.07 -16.84 11.00
CA VAL A 218 21.39 -16.83 11.68
C VAL A 218 21.25 -16.35 13.12
N SER A 219 20.45 -15.31 13.34
CA SER A 219 20.15 -14.79 14.68
C SER A 219 18.81 -14.05 14.68
N GLN A 220 18.17 -14.00 15.85
CA GLN A 220 16.92 -13.25 16.05
C GLN A 220 16.75 -12.91 17.52
N ALA A 221 16.02 -11.83 17.82
CA ALA A 221 15.61 -11.53 19.18
C ALA A 221 14.51 -12.51 19.64
N GLU A 222 14.28 -12.56 20.95
CA GLU A 222 13.30 -13.44 21.58
C GLU A 222 11.92 -13.33 20.90
N GLY A 223 11.29 -14.49 20.65
CA GLY A 223 9.99 -14.58 20.02
C GLY A 223 10.01 -14.35 18.50
N GLY A 224 11.17 -14.43 17.83
CA GLY A 224 11.27 -14.25 16.37
C GLY A 224 11.02 -12.81 15.97
N ARG A 225 11.68 -11.87 16.64
CA ARG A 225 11.54 -10.42 16.47
C ARG A 225 12.86 -9.78 16.03
N CYS A 226 12.79 -8.54 15.56
CA CYS A 226 13.98 -7.74 15.24
C CYS A 226 14.78 -7.38 16.52
N PRO A 227 16.14 -7.30 16.42
CA PRO A 227 16.94 -7.49 15.21
C PRO A 227 16.98 -8.96 14.75
N ILE A 228 16.96 -9.16 13.42
CA ILE A 228 16.97 -10.48 12.79
C ILE A 228 18.07 -10.51 11.72
N THR A 229 18.92 -11.52 11.75
CA THR A 229 19.88 -11.79 10.69
C THR A 229 19.46 -13.04 9.93
N ILE A 230 19.31 -12.93 8.62
CA ILE A 230 19.04 -14.07 7.74
C ILE A 230 20.17 -14.22 6.72
N ARG A 231 20.42 -15.47 6.34
CA ARG A 231 21.24 -15.84 5.19
C ARG A 231 20.33 -16.47 4.15
N GLY A 232 20.19 -15.81 3.02
CA GLY A 232 19.42 -16.32 1.90
C GLY A 232 20.18 -17.36 1.09
N VAL A 233 19.49 -17.97 0.11
CA VAL A 233 20.01 -19.06 -0.70
C VAL A 233 19.98 -18.70 -2.18
N LYS A 234 20.91 -19.27 -2.96
CA LYS A 234 21.01 -19.04 -4.39
C LYS A 234 19.81 -19.59 -5.16
N ASP A 235 19.35 -20.78 -4.77
CA ASP A 235 18.31 -21.54 -5.42
C ASP A 235 17.25 -21.92 -4.36
N PRO A 236 16.34 -21.00 -3.98
CA PRO A 236 15.28 -21.30 -3.01
C PRO A 236 14.42 -22.47 -3.48
N LEU A 237 14.07 -23.36 -2.57
CA LEU A 237 13.19 -24.49 -2.87
C LEU A 237 11.80 -23.96 -3.27
N PRO A 238 11.24 -24.41 -4.40
CA PRO A 238 9.84 -24.10 -4.71
C PRO A 238 8.92 -24.85 -3.73
N ILE A 239 7.99 -24.13 -3.10
CA ILE A 239 7.07 -24.69 -2.10
C ILE A 239 5.62 -24.49 -2.52
N THR A 240 4.73 -25.28 -1.90
CA THR A 240 3.29 -24.99 -1.86
C THR A 240 2.95 -24.64 -0.42
N TYR A 241 2.60 -23.37 -0.19
CA TYR A 241 2.38 -22.84 1.16
C TYR A 241 0.97 -22.28 1.30
N GLN A 242 0.24 -22.80 2.29
CA GLN A 242 -1.04 -22.22 2.69
C GLN A 242 -0.83 -21.21 3.80
N THR A 243 -1.26 -19.97 3.59
CA THR A 243 -1.09 -18.90 4.59
C THR A 243 -1.98 -19.17 5.81
N PRO A 244 -1.41 -19.12 7.04
CA PRO A 244 -2.19 -19.39 8.26
C PRO A 244 -3.16 -18.28 8.62
N VAL A 245 -2.97 -17.09 8.05
CA VAL A 245 -3.80 -15.89 8.24
C VAL A 245 -3.89 -15.09 6.95
N ALA A 246 -4.91 -14.27 6.80
CA ALA A 246 -5.10 -13.38 5.66
C ALA A 246 -4.05 -12.25 5.66
N SER A 247 -2.88 -12.49 5.08
CA SER A 247 -1.76 -11.55 5.08
C SER A 247 -1.05 -11.46 3.73
N ALA A 248 -1.26 -10.35 3.02
CA ALA A 248 -0.56 -10.07 1.78
C ALA A 248 0.97 -9.98 1.95
N GLN A 249 1.47 -9.70 3.16
CA GLN A 249 2.91 -9.62 3.41
C GLN A 249 3.58 -10.99 3.41
N ILE A 250 2.91 -12.03 3.97
CA ILE A 250 3.38 -13.42 3.91
C ILE A 250 3.48 -13.87 2.46
N LYS A 251 2.39 -13.76 1.72
CA LYS A 251 2.34 -14.06 0.29
C LYS A 251 3.43 -13.35 -0.49
N SER A 252 3.56 -12.03 -0.29
CA SER A 252 4.54 -11.22 -1.01
C SER A 252 5.98 -11.65 -0.72
N ALA A 253 6.33 -11.95 0.55
CA ALA A 253 7.66 -12.40 0.92
C ALA A 253 8.02 -13.73 0.24
N ILE A 254 7.09 -14.69 0.23
CA ILE A 254 7.27 -15.98 -0.44
C ILE A 254 7.48 -15.79 -1.95
N LEU A 255 6.61 -14.98 -2.61
CA LEU A 255 6.71 -14.72 -4.05
C LEU A 255 8.02 -14.02 -4.42
N LEU A 256 8.48 -13.07 -3.60
CA LEU A 256 9.75 -12.37 -3.84
C LEU A 256 10.96 -13.29 -3.65
N ALA A 257 10.94 -14.19 -2.66
CA ALA A 257 11.99 -15.20 -2.51
C ALA A 257 11.97 -16.20 -3.67
N ALA A 258 10.78 -16.57 -4.17
CA ALA A 258 10.59 -17.52 -5.26
C ALA A 258 11.08 -17.02 -6.62
N LEU A 259 11.45 -15.75 -6.77
CA LEU A 259 12.00 -15.22 -8.03
C LEU A 259 13.28 -15.95 -8.46
N ASN A 260 14.07 -16.48 -7.53
CA ASN A 260 15.25 -17.29 -7.83
C ASN A 260 15.01 -18.81 -7.76
N SER A 261 13.79 -19.28 -7.46
CA SER A 261 13.47 -20.71 -7.39
C SER A 261 13.61 -21.41 -8.75
N PRO A 262 14.10 -22.65 -8.80
CA PRO A 262 14.25 -23.39 -10.06
C PRO A 262 12.93 -24.04 -10.55
N GLY A 263 11.78 -23.56 -10.12
CA GLY A 263 10.49 -24.14 -10.47
C GLY A 263 9.32 -23.27 -10.05
N ARG A 264 8.15 -23.88 -9.93
CA ARG A 264 6.92 -23.19 -9.58
C ARG A 264 6.70 -23.17 -8.07
N THR A 265 6.50 -21.99 -7.50
CA THR A 265 6.06 -21.78 -6.12
C THR A 265 4.59 -21.42 -6.09
N THR A 266 3.85 -22.03 -5.17
CA THR A 266 2.41 -21.84 -5.01
C THR A 266 2.09 -21.28 -3.63
N VAL A 267 1.31 -20.21 -3.57
CA VAL A 267 0.74 -19.68 -2.33
C VAL A 267 -0.77 -19.85 -2.36
N ILE A 268 -1.33 -20.40 -1.28
CA ILE A 268 -2.78 -20.61 -1.12
C ILE A 268 -3.26 -19.69 0.00
N GLU A 269 -4.19 -18.82 -0.32
CA GLU A 269 -4.91 -17.97 0.63
C GLU A 269 -6.33 -18.49 0.82
N THR A 270 -6.78 -18.63 2.06
CA THR A 270 -8.18 -18.99 2.38
C THR A 270 -9.13 -17.80 2.20
N GLU A 271 -8.61 -16.59 2.36
CA GLU A 271 -9.27 -15.31 2.11
C GLU A 271 -8.36 -14.45 1.26
N ALA A 272 -8.89 -13.88 0.18
CA ALA A 272 -8.11 -13.06 -0.73
C ALA A 272 -7.56 -11.81 -0.05
N THR A 273 -6.27 -11.57 -0.20
CA THR A 273 -5.60 -10.36 0.30
C THR A 273 -5.11 -9.48 -0.85
N ARG A 274 -4.59 -8.28 -0.54
CA ARG A 274 -4.06 -7.31 -1.52
C ARG A 274 -3.17 -7.97 -2.55
N ASP A 275 -3.42 -7.72 -3.83
CA ASP A 275 -2.81 -8.41 -4.99
C ASP A 275 -1.74 -7.57 -5.72
N HIS A 276 -1.22 -6.53 -5.08
CA HIS A 276 -0.24 -5.63 -5.68
C HIS A 276 1.05 -6.34 -6.14
N THR A 277 1.50 -7.38 -5.41
CA THR A 277 2.71 -8.13 -5.79
C THR A 277 2.48 -8.92 -7.05
N GLU A 278 1.36 -9.63 -7.18
CA GLU A 278 0.98 -10.41 -8.34
C GLU A 278 0.85 -9.53 -9.59
N LYS A 279 0.14 -8.40 -9.45
CA LYS A 279 -0.02 -7.41 -10.53
C LYS A 279 1.32 -6.85 -10.98
N MET A 280 2.18 -6.44 -10.03
CA MET A 280 3.48 -5.86 -10.37
C MET A 280 4.46 -6.91 -10.92
N LEU A 281 4.46 -8.14 -10.41
CA LEU A 281 5.22 -9.26 -11.00
C LEU A 281 4.85 -9.45 -12.47
N THR A 282 3.54 -9.53 -12.76
CA THR A 282 3.04 -9.66 -14.12
C THR A 282 3.43 -8.46 -14.99
N TYR A 283 3.29 -7.25 -14.47
CA TYR A 283 3.64 -6.03 -15.18
C TYR A 283 5.14 -5.95 -15.53
N PHE A 284 6.00 -6.46 -14.64
CA PHE A 284 7.45 -6.55 -14.88
C PHE A 284 7.88 -7.77 -15.71
N GLY A 285 6.93 -8.63 -16.12
CA GLY A 285 7.17 -9.72 -17.07
C GLY A 285 7.29 -11.11 -16.45
N ALA A 286 7.06 -11.27 -15.14
CA ALA A 286 6.98 -12.59 -14.52
C ALA A 286 5.68 -13.32 -14.90
N THR A 287 5.73 -14.65 -14.97
CA THR A 287 4.56 -15.50 -15.20
C THR A 287 3.90 -15.82 -13.87
N VAL A 288 2.78 -15.15 -13.61
CA VAL A 288 1.94 -15.37 -12.41
C VAL A 288 0.56 -15.83 -12.85
N ARG A 289 0.09 -16.94 -12.26
CA ARG A 289 -1.27 -17.44 -12.45
C ARG A 289 -2.04 -17.34 -11.15
N VAL A 290 -3.20 -16.70 -11.19
CA VAL A 290 -4.11 -16.59 -10.04
C VAL A 290 -5.42 -17.27 -10.38
N THR A 291 -5.84 -18.22 -9.53
CA THR A 291 -7.11 -18.94 -9.67
C THR A 291 -7.89 -18.91 -8.37
N PRO A 292 -9.23 -18.98 -8.40
CA PRO A 292 -10.03 -19.12 -7.19
C PRO A 292 -9.63 -20.38 -6.40
N GLU A 293 -9.65 -20.29 -5.07
CA GLU A 293 -9.44 -21.41 -4.15
C GLU A 293 -10.52 -21.36 -3.06
N GLY A 294 -11.37 -22.38 -3.01
CA GLY A 294 -12.54 -22.37 -2.13
C GLY A 294 -13.54 -21.25 -2.46
N HIS A 295 -14.17 -20.66 -1.45
CA HIS A 295 -15.19 -19.62 -1.63
C HIS A 295 -14.56 -18.22 -1.79
N ASP A 296 -13.67 -17.83 -0.89
CA ASP A 296 -13.12 -16.48 -0.80
C ASP A 296 -11.60 -16.41 -1.05
N GLY A 297 -10.98 -17.58 -1.21
CA GLY A 297 -9.54 -17.72 -1.33
C GLY A 297 -8.99 -17.59 -2.74
N ARG A 298 -7.66 -17.64 -2.82
CA ARG A 298 -6.90 -17.60 -4.09
C ARG A 298 -5.73 -18.57 -4.03
N ARG A 299 -5.45 -19.19 -5.18
CA ARG A 299 -4.22 -19.92 -5.46
C ARG A 299 -3.37 -19.07 -6.37
N ILE A 300 -2.17 -18.74 -5.94
CA ILE A 300 -1.22 -17.91 -6.67
C ILE A 300 -0.02 -18.78 -7.02
N GLU A 301 0.29 -18.92 -8.29
CA GLU A 301 1.41 -19.69 -8.82
C GLU A 301 2.38 -18.76 -9.52
N LEU A 302 3.65 -18.78 -9.12
CA LEU A 302 4.74 -18.03 -9.75
C LEU A 302 5.74 -19.02 -10.37
N GLU A 303 6.03 -18.86 -11.65
CA GLU A 303 7.16 -19.51 -12.30
C GLU A 303 8.45 -18.75 -11.91
N GLY A 304 9.40 -19.46 -11.35
CA GLY A 304 10.65 -18.87 -10.89
C GLY A 304 11.60 -18.49 -12.03
N ARG A 305 12.63 -17.72 -11.69
CA ARG A 305 13.67 -17.21 -12.61
C ARG A 305 13.13 -16.42 -13.80
N PRO A 306 12.18 -15.50 -13.60
CA PRO A 306 11.75 -14.59 -14.65
C PRO A 306 12.86 -13.58 -14.97
N GLU A 307 12.89 -13.08 -16.19
CA GLU A 307 13.62 -11.86 -16.52
C GLU A 307 12.70 -10.66 -16.25
N LEU A 308 12.90 -9.97 -15.12
CA LEU A 308 12.15 -8.76 -14.82
C LEU A 308 12.65 -7.59 -15.68
N LYS A 309 11.72 -6.95 -16.39
CA LYS A 309 12.00 -5.81 -17.27
C LYS A 309 11.56 -4.51 -16.59
N PRO A 310 12.40 -3.46 -16.58
CA PRO A 310 12.02 -2.18 -16.01
C PRO A 310 10.80 -1.61 -16.74
N ARG A 311 9.89 -1.01 -15.98
CA ARG A 311 8.65 -0.42 -16.47
C ARG A 311 8.39 0.90 -15.77
N PRO A 312 7.87 1.92 -16.45
CA PRO A 312 7.42 3.13 -15.77
C PRO A 312 6.29 2.80 -14.81
N ILE A 313 6.36 3.33 -13.59
CA ILE A 313 5.35 3.12 -12.56
C ILE A 313 4.69 4.47 -12.24
N ILE A 314 3.37 4.53 -12.42
CA ILE A 314 2.55 5.63 -11.90
C ILE A 314 1.88 5.10 -10.64
N VAL A 315 2.26 5.64 -9.48
CA VAL A 315 1.69 5.21 -8.20
C VAL A 315 0.31 5.87 -8.02
N PRO A 316 -0.79 5.10 -7.96
CA PRO A 316 -2.13 5.65 -7.73
C PRO A 316 -2.25 6.21 -6.32
N ARG A 317 -3.25 7.04 -6.06
CA ARG A 317 -3.46 7.65 -4.74
C ARG A 317 -3.98 6.63 -3.73
N ASP A 318 -3.43 6.71 -2.51
CA ASP A 318 -3.65 5.71 -1.46
C ASP A 318 -5.08 5.80 -0.90
N PRO A 319 -5.89 4.72 -1.00
CA PRO A 319 -7.23 4.69 -0.42
C PRO A 319 -7.22 4.77 1.11
N SER A 320 -6.15 4.31 1.76
CA SER A 320 -5.98 4.46 3.20
C SER A 320 -5.78 5.92 3.61
N SER A 321 -5.00 6.68 2.83
CA SER A 321 -4.84 8.13 3.03
C SER A 321 -6.13 8.87 2.69
N ALA A 322 -6.88 8.42 1.66
CA ALA A 322 -8.18 8.98 1.30
C ALA A 322 -9.21 8.87 2.41
N ALA A 323 -9.14 7.83 3.23
CA ALA A 323 -10.10 7.56 4.30
C ALA A 323 -10.25 8.73 5.28
N PHE A 324 -9.17 9.45 5.58
CA PHE A 324 -9.19 10.55 6.55
C PHE A 324 -9.94 11.78 6.06
N PRO A 325 -9.60 12.43 4.93
CA PRO A 325 -10.36 13.57 4.42
C PRO A 325 -11.78 13.16 4.01
N LEU A 326 -12.00 11.92 3.55
CA LEU A 326 -13.30 11.38 3.22
C LEU A 326 -14.21 11.36 4.45
N VAL A 327 -13.78 10.72 5.55
CA VAL A 327 -14.57 10.65 6.79
C VAL A 327 -14.72 12.04 7.40
N ALA A 328 -13.69 12.86 7.42
CA ALA A 328 -13.80 14.25 7.90
C ALA A 328 -14.91 15.02 7.15
N ALA A 329 -14.96 14.89 5.82
CA ALA A 329 -16.00 15.57 5.02
C ALA A 329 -17.41 15.01 5.28
N LEU A 330 -17.55 13.71 5.54
CA LEU A 330 -18.84 13.13 5.93
C LEU A 330 -19.34 13.68 7.26
N LEU A 331 -18.45 13.88 8.24
CA LEU A 331 -18.80 14.23 9.62
C LEU A 331 -18.94 15.73 9.86
N VAL A 332 -18.17 16.58 9.18
CA VAL A 332 -18.22 18.04 9.35
C VAL A 332 -19.36 18.64 8.53
N PRO A 333 -20.43 19.21 9.17
CA PRO A 333 -21.60 19.67 8.47
C PRO A 333 -21.30 20.69 7.37
N GLY A 334 -21.94 20.56 6.21
CA GLY A 334 -21.80 21.45 5.06
C GLY A 334 -20.52 21.24 4.24
N SER A 335 -19.71 20.24 4.55
CA SER A 335 -18.53 19.88 3.76
C SER A 335 -18.90 19.36 2.38
N ASP A 336 -18.00 19.62 1.41
CA ASP A 336 -18.15 19.25 -0.01
C ASP A 336 -16.75 19.28 -0.64
N ILE A 337 -16.14 18.10 -0.82
CA ILE A 337 -14.76 17.97 -1.30
C ILE A 337 -14.65 16.98 -2.46
N LEU A 338 -13.64 17.16 -3.31
CA LEU A 338 -13.28 16.23 -4.37
C LEU A 338 -11.90 15.62 -4.09
N ILE A 339 -11.84 14.30 -3.94
CA ILE A 339 -10.60 13.55 -3.73
C ILE A 339 -10.22 12.86 -5.04
N LYS A 340 -9.09 13.25 -5.66
CA LYS A 340 -8.73 12.82 -7.01
C LYS A 340 -7.85 11.58 -7.04
N GLY A 341 -8.10 10.70 -8.02
CA GLY A 341 -7.20 9.62 -8.41
C GLY A 341 -7.05 8.50 -7.39
N VAL A 342 -8.07 8.23 -6.56
CA VAL A 342 -8.03 7.20 -5.54
C VAL A 342 -8.03 5.81 -6.17
N MET A 343 -7.13 4.92 -5.73
CA MET A 343 -7.14 3.52 -6.12
C MET A 343 -8.45 2.84 -5.74
N MET A 344 -9.05 2.14 -6.71
CA MET A 344 -10.34 1.47 -6.59
C MET A 344 -10.22 -0.06 -6.60
N ASN A 345 -9.05 -0.61 -6.25
CA ASN A 345 -8.87 -2.04 -6.13
C ASN A 345 -9.86 -2.63 -5.10
N PRO A 346 -10.72 -3.62 -5.48
CA PRO A 346 -11.72 -4.19 -4.58
C PRO A 346 -11.14 -4.77 -3.28
N LEU A 347 -9.87 -5.20 -3.30
CA LEU A 347 -9.14 -5.68 -2.12
C LEU A 347 -8.61 -4.54 -1.22
N ARG A 348 -8.99 -3.29 -1.52
CA ARG A 348 -8.60 -2.07 -0.78
C ARG A 348 -9.77 -1.13 -0.51
N THR A 349 -10.96 -1.39 -1.04
CA THR A 349 -12.12 -0.48 -0.96
C THR A 349 -13.19 -0.91 0.03
N GLY A 350 -12.86 -1.81 0.97
CA GLY A 350 -13.79 -2.28 1.98
C GLY A 350 -14.41 -1.14 2.81
N LEU A 351 -13.62 -0.11 3.18
CA LEU A 351 -14.13 1.07 3.87
C LEU A 351 -15.18 1.82 3.01
N LEU A 352 -14.88 2.04 1.73
CA LEU A 352 -15.82 2.73 0.83
C LEU A 352 -17.16 2.00 0.74
N THR A 353 -17.12 0.67 0.58
CA THR A 353 -18.32 -0.17 0.63
C THR A 353 -19.08 0.00 1.94
N THR A 354 -18.38 -0.06 3.08
CA THR A 354 -19.00 0.08 4.40
C THR A 354 -19.63 1.46 4.61
N LEU A 355 -18.94 2.53 4.21
CA LEU A 355 -19.49 3.89 4.33
C LEU A 355 -20.72 4.10 3.44
N LEU A 356 -20.75 3.53 2.24
CA LEU A 356 -21.94 3.55 1.38
C LEU A 356 -23.11 2.80 2.00
N GLU A 357 -22.88 1.63 2.63
CA GLU A 357 -23.90 0.90 3.43
C GLU A 357 -24.38 1.73 4.62
N MET A 358 -23.51 2.53 5.26
CA MET A 358 -23.87 3.48 6.31
C MET A 358 -24.67 4.69 5.78
N GLY A 359 -24.86 4.84 4.47
CA GLY A 359 -25.59 5.94 3.84
C GLY A 359 -24.76 7.18 3.57
N ALA A 360 -23.45 7.04 3.43
CA ALA A 360 -22.55 8.13 3.08
C ALA A 360 -22.85 8.71 1.69
N ALA A 361 -22.86 10.04 1.56
CA ALA A 361 -23.00 10.75 0.30
C ALA A 361 -21.65 10.83 -0.44
N ILE A 362 -21.28 9.75 -1.10
CA ILE A 362 -20.07 9.60 -1.89
C ILE A 362 -20.46 9.28 -3.33
N ASP A 363 -20.02 10.11 -4.26
CA ASP A 363 -20.20 9.92 -5.71
C ASP A 363 -18.85 9.57 -6.34
N ILE A 364 -18.81 8.41 -7.01
CA ILE A 364 -17.60 7.87 -7.65
C ILE A 364 -17.57 8.37 -9.09
N GLN A 365 -16.62 9.23 -9.42
CA GLN A 365 -16.52 9.92 -10.69
C GLN A 365 -15.25 9.53 -11.47
N ASN A 366 -15.28 9.74 -12.80
CA ASN A 366 -14.10 9.58 -13.67
C ASN A 366 -13.35 8.25 -13.49
N PRO A 367 -14.04 7.07 -13.53
CA PRO A 367 -13.37 5.79 -13.43
C PRO A 367 -12.41 5.61 -14.62
N ARG A 368 -11.18 5.20 -14.35
CA ARG A 368 -10.12 5.01 -15.34
C ARG A 368 -9.10 3.99 -14.88
N TYR A 369 -8.27 3.52 -15.80
CA TYR A 369 -7.15 2.63 -15.49
C TYR A 369 -5.84 3.42 -15.56
N GLU A 370 -5.06 3.42 -14.49
CA GLU A 370 -3.84 4.22 -14.36
C GLU A 370 -2.81 3.46 -13.51
N GLY A 371 -1.58 3.36 -14.01
CA GLY A 371 -0.48 2.73 -13.25
C GLY A 371 -0.69 1.24 -12.93
N GLY A 372 -1.53 0.53 -13.69
CA GLY A 372 -1.81 -0.89 -13.45
C GLY A 372 -2.97 -1.15 -12.46
N GLU A 373 -3.66 -0.11 -12.00
CA GLU A 373 -4.79 -0.21 -11.08
C GLU A 373 -5.99 0.60 -11.59
N ASP A 374 -7.20 0.19 -11.17
CA ASP A 374 -8.40 0.99 -11.35
C ASP A 374 -8.36 2.18 -10.39
N VAL A 375 -8.65 3.37 -10.89
CA VAL A 375 -8.72 4.61 -10.10
C VAL A 375 -9.99 5.39 -10.41
N ALA A 376 -10.45 6.17 -9.43
CA ALA A 376 -11.56 7.09 -9.61
C ALA A 376 -11.38 8.36 -8.75
N ASP A 377 -12.19 9.36 -9.00
CA ASP A 377 -12.30 10.54 -8.17
C ASP A 377 -13.51 10.36 -7.24
N LEU A 378 -13.37 10.73 -5.96
CA LEU A 378 -14.44 10.60 -4.97
C LEU A 378 -14.97 11.99 -4.61
N HIS A 379 -16.21 12.29 -4.98
CA HIS A 379 -16.90 13.50 -4.54
C HIS A 379 -17.70 13.20 -3.27
N VAL A 380 -17.35 13.86 -2.18
CA VAL A 380 -17.84 13.55 -0.84
C VAL A 380 -18.55 14.76 -0.24
N LYS A 381 -19.77 14.55 0.24
CA LYS A 381 -20.57 15.56 0.95
C LYS A 381 -20.95 15.11 2.35
N ALA A 382 -21.04 16.07 3.26
CA ALA A 382 -21.49 15.81 4.62
C ALA A 382 -22.83 15.07 4.61
N SER A 383 -22.94 14.02 5.43
CA SER A 383 -24.13 13.17 5.49
C SER A 383 -24.34 12.53 6.86
N SER A 384 -25.59 12.20 7.15
CA SER A 384 -25.94 11.46 8.37
C SER A 384 -25.71 9.96 8.13
N LEU A 385 -24.87 9.36 8.97
CA LEU A 385 -24.54 7.95 8.88
C LEU A 385 -25.46 7.10 9.77
N LYS A 386 -25.63 5.82 9.41
CA LYS A 386 -26.33 4.79 10.19
C LYS A 386 -25.37 3.68 10.57
N GLY A 387 -25.58 3.08 11.75
CA GLY A 387 -24.82 1.91 12.17
C GLY A 387 -25.07 0.70 11.25
N VAL A 388 -24.06 -0.13 11.12
CA VAL A 388 -24.06 -1.34 10.27
C VAL A 388 -23.34 -2.49 10.96
N ASP A 389 -23.63 -3.72 10.52
CA ASP A 389 -22.87 -4.91 10.91
C ASP A 389 -21.85 -5.22 9.79
N VAL A 390 -20.55 -5.01 10.09
CA VAL A 390 -19.44 -5.21 9.15
C VAL A 390 -18.96 -6.65 9.26
N PRO A 391 -19.10 -7.48 8.22
CA PRO A 391 -18.74 -8.89 8.28
C PRO A 391 -17.22 -9.09 8.40
N ALA A 392 -16.79 -10.13 9.11
CA ALA A 392 -15.38 -10.46 9.29
C ALA A 392 -14.64 -10.67 7.96
N ALA A 393 -15.30 -11.26 6.94
CA ALA A 393 -14.73 -11.47 5.61
C ALA A 393 -14.35 -10.16 4.89
N ARG A 394 -14.85 -9.00 5.33
CA ARG A 394 -14.44 -7.69 4.79
C ARG A 394 -13.11 -7.19 5.37
N ALA A 395 -12.69 -7.72 6.52
CA ALA A 395 -11.51 -7.22 7.23
C ALA A 395 -10.23 -7.17 6.38
N PRO A 396 -9.88 -8.15 5.55
CA PRO A 396 -8.66 -8.07 4.74
C PRO A 396 -8.62 -6.86 3.79
N SER A 397 -9.78 -6.42 3.28
CA SER A 397 -9.89 -5.32 2.31
C SER A 397 -9.88 -3.92 2.94
N MET A 398 -9.96 -3.82 4.28
CA MET A 398 -9.99 -2.55 5.01
C MET A 398 -9.38 -2.61 6.41
N ILE A 399 -8.49 -3.57 6.66
CA ILE A 399 -7.93 -3.80 8.01
C ILE A 399 -7.25 -2.56 8.60
N ASP A 400 -6.68 -1.72 7.74
CA ASP A 400 -5.98 -0.52 8.16
C ASP A 400 -6.92 0.68 8.37
N GLU A 401 -8.17 0.60 7.96
CA GLU A 401 -9.17 1.67 7.99
C GLU A 401 -10.16 1.54 9.16
N TYR A 402 -10.11 0.48 9.96
CA TYR A 402 -11.00 0.34 11.13
C TYR A 402 -10.87 1.45 12.16
N PRO A 403 -9.69 2.03 12.44
CA PRO A 403 -9.60 3.18 13.34
C PRO A 403 -10.47 4.36 12.90
N ILE A 404 -10.41 4.73 11.63
CA ILE A 404 -11.22 5.84 11.10
C ILE A 404 -12.69 5.46 10.90
N LEU A 405 -13.00 4.19 10.63
CA LEU A 405 -14.38 3.70 10.61
C LEU A 405 -15.03 3.78 12.01
N ALA A 406 -14.28 3.47 13.07
CA ALA A 406 -14.77 3.61 14.45
C ALA A 406 -15.11 5.06 14.78
N VAL A 407 -14.32 6.02 14.27
CA VAL A 407 -14.65 7.45 14.34
C VAL A 407 -15.94 7.75 13.58
N ALA A 408 -16.10 7.29 12.34
CA ALA A 408 -17.36 7.47 11.60
C ALA A 408 -18.56 6.87 12.32
N ALA A 409 -18.40 5.67 12.87
CA ALA A 409 -19.43 4.96 13.64
C ALA A 409 -19.88 5.74 14.89
N SER A 410 -18.97 6.46 15.55
CA SER A 410 -19.29 7.28 16.73
C SER A 410 -20.32 8.38 16.45
N PHE A 411 -20.33 8.91 15.23
CA PHE A 411 -21.29 9.94 14.80
C PHE A 411 -22.57 9.36 14.17
N ALA A 412 -22.62 8.06 13.92
CA ALA A 412 -23.75 7.40 13.28
C ALA A 412 -25.00 7.34 14.18
N THR A 413 -26.14 7.00 13.60
CA THR A 413 -27.35 6.65 14.33
C THR A 413 -27.42 5.14 14.48
N GLY A 414 -27.46 4.65 15.71
CA GLY A 414 -27.49 3.21 16.04
C GLY A 414 -26.10 2.63 16.23
N GLU A 415 -26.03 1.32 16.37
CA GLU A 415 -24.82 0.58 16.67
C GLU A 415 -24.09 0.14 15.39
N THR A 416 -22.77 0.22 15.40
CA THR A 416 -21.91 -0.39 14.37
C THR A 416 -21.09 -1.50 15.01
N ARG A 417 -21.22 -2.73 14.47
CA ARG A 417 -20.42 -3.88 14.89
C ARG A 417 -19.38 -4.19 13.80
N MET A 418 -18.12 -4.23 14.18
CA MET A 418 -16.98 -4.53 13.32
C MET A 418 -16.41 -5.88 13.73
N ARG A 419 -16.54 -6.90 12.86
CA ARG A 419 -16.25 -8.29 13.22
C ARG A 419 -14.85 -8.73 12.81
N GLY A 420 -14.25 -9.63 13.61
CA GLY A 420 -13.04 -10.38 13.23
C GLY A 420 -11.77 -9.54 13.18
N LEU A 421 -11.53 -8.65 14.11
CA LEU A 421 -10.45 -7.66 14.11
C LEU A 421 -9.14 -8.14 14.76
N ASN A 422 -8.93 -9.47 14.89
CA ASN A 422 -7.75 -10.05 15.51
C ASN A 422 -6.42 -9.52 14.93
N GLU A 423 -6.34 -9.29 13.60
CA GLU A 423 -5.14 -8.75 12.96
C GLU A 423 -4.84 -7.28 13.32
N LEU A 424 -5.80 -6.52 13.88
CA LEU A 424 -5.53 -5.17 14.40
C LEU A 424 -4.61 -5.18 15.62
N ARG A 425 -4.64 -6.25 16.43
CA ARG A 425 -3.84 -6.34 17.67
C ARG A 425 -2.34 -6.47 17.43
N VAL A 426 -1.92 -6.83 16.22
CA VAL A 426 -0.52 -7.10 15.85
C VAL A 426 0.02 -6.15 14.79
N LYS A 427 -0.60 -4.97 14.65
CA LYS A 427 -0.16 -3.88 13.75
C LYS A 427 0.94 -3.03 14.40
N GLU A 428 0.99 -1.75 14.09
CA GLU A 428 1.92 -0.77 14.64
C GLU A 428 1.76 -0.64 16.18
N SER A 429 0.54 -0.81 16.64
CA SER A 429 0.12 -0.94 18.04
C SER A 429 -0.92 -2.07 18.15
N ASP A 430 -1.40 -2.40 19.34
CA ASP A 430 -2.72 -3.06 19.49
C ASP A 430 -3.79 -2.01 19.13
N ARG A 431 -4.07 -1.90 17.81
CA ARG A 431 -5.01 -0.90 17.29
C ARG A 431 -6.42 -1.08 17.82
N LEU A 432 -6.85 -2.32 18.10
CA LEU A 432 -8.17 -2.58 18.63
C LEU A 432 -8.32 -1.93 20.01
N GLN A 433 -7.34 -2.12 20.89
CA GLN A 433 -7.33 -1.51 22.21
C GLN A 433 -7.12 0.02 22.12
N ALA A 434 -6.19 0.49 21.27
CA ALA A 434 -5.92 1.92 21.11
C ALA A 434 -7.14 2.70 20.59
N VAL A 435 -7.92 2.11 19.68
CA VAL A 435 -9.19 2.70 19.22
C VAL A 435 -10.19 2.76 20.36
N ALA A 436 -10.36 1.67 21.12
CA ALA A 436 -11.26 1.60 22.26
C ALA A 436 -10.92 2.67 23.31
N ASP A 437 -9.65 2.80 23.67
CA ASP A 437 -9.16 3.83 24.60
C ASP A 437 -9.46 5.24 24.11
N GLY A 438 -9.20 5.51 22.82
CA GLY A 438 -9.49 6.80 22.21
C GLY A 438 -10.99 7.12 22.13
N LEU A 439 -11.85 6.12 21.91
CA LEU A 439 -13.31 6.27 21.98
C LEU A 439 -13.76 6.63 23.40
N ALA A 440 -13.17 5.99 24.42
CA ALA A 440 -13.44 6.33 25.82
C ALA A 440 -13.06 7.79 26.14
N GLU A 441 -11.86 8.24 25.71
CA GLU A 441 -11.42 9.63 25.87
C GLU A 441 -12.38 10.62 25.21
N ALA A 442 -13.00 10.25 24.09
CA ALA A 442 -13.98 11.07 23.39
C ALA A 442 -15.39 11.01 24.01
N GLY A 443 -15.61 10.18 25.04
CA GLY A 443 -16.92 9.98 25.68
C GLY A 443 -17.88 9.13 24.86
N VAL A 444 -17.37 8.25 23.99
CA VAL A 444 -18.15 7.33 23.14
C VAL A 444 -18.30 5.98 23.84
N THR A 445 -19.51 5.45 23.87
CA THR A 445 -19.79 4.11 24.41
C THR A 445 -19.38 3.04 23.38
N TYR A 446 -18.61 2.06 23.83
CA TYR A 446 -18.18 0.93 23.00
C TYR A 446 -18.15 -0.37 23.83
N ALA A 447 -18.03 -1.50 23.14
CA ALA A 447 -17.72 -2.79 23.73
C ALA A 447 -16.73 -3.57 22.83
N ILE A 448 -15.91 -4.42 23.45
CA ILE A 448 -15.09 -5.41 22.75
C ILE A 448 -15.61 -6.78 23.14
N GLU A 449 -16.06 -7.57 22.16
CA GLU A 449 -16.53 -8.94 22.35
C GLU A 449 -15.60 -9.89 21.55
N GLY A 450 -14.64 -10.50 22.24
CA GLY A 450 -13.56 -11.25 21.57
C GLY A 450 -12.69 -10.34 20.71
N ASP A 451 -12.78 -10.48 19.40
CA ASP A 451 -12.10 -9.63 18.42
C ASP A 451 -13.08 -8.72 17.64
N ASP A 452 -14.33 -8.60 18.09
CA ASP A 452 -15.29 -7.66 17.54
C ASP A 452 -15.25 -6.33 18.31
N LEU A 453 -15.32 -5.21 17.58
CA LEU A 453 -15.52 -3.87 18.16
C LEU A 453 -16.95 -3.40 17.87
N ILE A 454 -17.65 -3.01 18.93
CA ILE A 454 -19.02 -2.49 18.87
C ILE A 454 -18.97 -1.03 19.30
N VAL A 455 -19.48 -0.13 18.46
CA VAL A 455 -19.52 1.31 18.72
C VAL A 455 -20.97 1.78 18.73
N SER A 456 -21.40 2.37 19.85
CA SER A 456 -22.72 2.98 19.96
C SER A 456 -22.70 4.40 19.42
N GLY A 457 -23.32 4.60 18.25
CA GLY A 457 -23.35 5.90 17.58
C GLY A 457 -24.19 6.94 18.32
N MET A 458 -23.67 8.17 18.40
CA MET A 458 -24.22 9.28 19.19
C MET A 458 -25.01 10.31 18.36
N LYS A 459 -25.46 9.95 17.16
CA LYS A 459 -26.27 10.80 16.26
C LYS A 459 -25.62 12.17 15.96
N GLY A 460 -24.31 12.19 15.80
CA GLY A 460 -23.53 13.40 15.54
C GLY A 460 -23.13 14.23 16.77
N ALA A 461 -23.57 13.84 17.99
CA ALA A 461 -23.32 14.61 19.21
C ALA A 461 -22.19 13.99 20.07
N VAL A 462 -20.99 13.82 19.50
CA VAL A 462 -19.81 13.28 20.20
C VAL A 462 -19.17 14.38 21.04
N PRO A 463 -19.01 14.20 22.38
CA PRO A 463 -18.50 15.25 23.27
C PRO A 463 -17.08 15.70 22.96
N GLY A 464 -16.16 14.76 22.75
CA GLY A 464 -14.74 15.04 22.64
C GLY A 464 -14.11 15.52 23.95
N GLY A 465 -12.92 16.15 23.88
CA GLY A 465 -12.25 16.80 25.01
C GLY A 465 -11.14 15.98 25.67
N GLY A 466 -10.79 14.82 25.14
CA GLY A 466 -9.74 13.96 25.68
C GLY A 466 -8.39 14.10 24.97
N THR A 467 -7.37 13.47 25.56
CA THR A 467 -6.03 13.30 24.96
C THR A 467 -5.80 11.81 24.67
N VAL A 468 -5.65 11.50 23.40
CA VAL A 468 -5.50 10.13 22.91
C VAL A 468 -4.01 9.76 22.85
N LYS A 469 -3.66 8.61 23.42
CA LYS A 469 -2.35 8.01 23.29
C LYS A 469 -2.21 7.31 21.95
N THR A 470 -1.27 7.76 21.15
CA THR A 470 -1.07 7.26 19.78
C THR A 470 -0.31 5.94 19.72
N HIS A 471 0.47 5.61 20.74
CA HIS A 471 1.32 4.41 20.79
C HIS A 471 2.26 4.29 19.57
N LEU A 472 2.76 5.40 19.07
CA LEU A 472 3.57 5.48 17.84
C LEU A 472 2.81 4.97 16.59
N ASP A 473 1.49 5.08 16.56
CA ASP A 473 0.65 4.66 15.45
C ASP A 473 0.01 5.86 14.75
N HIS A 474 0.43 6.09 13.50
CA HIS A 474 -0.03 7.19 12.67
C HIS A 474 -1.56 7.14 12.39
N ARG A 475 -2.16 5.94 12.34
CA ARG A 475 -3.61 5.82 12.06
C ARG A 475 -4.45 6.19 13.25
N ILE A 476 -3.98 5.87 14.45
CA ILE A 476 -4.62 6.33 15.70
C ILE A 476 -4.54 7.86 15.74
N ALA A 477 -3.37 8.45 15.52
CA ALA A 477 -3.19 9.90 15.50
C ALA A 477 -4.17 10.59 14.52
N MET A 478 -4.14 10.21 13.25
CA MET A 478 -4.98 10.82 12.21
C MET A 478 -6.48 10.61 12.46
N SER A 479 -6.89 9.42 12.94
CA SER A 479 -8.31 9.13 13.19
C SER A 479 -8.90 10.03 14.27
N PHE A 480 -8.19 10.23 15.39
CA PHE A 480 -8.71 11.06 16.48
C PHE A 480 -8.52 12.56 16.23
N LEU A 481 -7.57 12.96 15.38
CA LEU A 481 -7.54 14.34 14.84
C LEU A 481 -8.77 14.59 13.94
N VAL A 482 -9.16 13.65 13.09
CA VAL A 482 -10.40 13.76 12.31
C VAL A 482 -11.62 13.82 13.23
N MET A 483 -11.69 13.00 14.28
CA MET A 483 -12.76 13.07 15.27
C MET A 483 -12.89 14.49 15.86
N GLY A 484 -11.77 15.11 16.26
CA GLY A 484 -11.75 16.45 16.85
C GLY A 484 -12.28 17.56 15.93
N MET A 485 -12.29 17.35 14.60
CA MET A 485 -12.88 18.31 13.66
C MET A 485 -14.42 18.37 13.74
N ALA A 486 -15.06 17.33 14.29
CA ALA A 486 -16.52 17.22 14.34
C ALA A 486 -17.07 17.18 15.77
N THR A 487 -16.24 17.05 16.81
CA THR A 487 -16.64 17.02 18.22
C THR A 487 -16.92 18.42 18.78
N ASP A 488 -17.66 18.50 19.90
CA ASP A 488 -17.97 19.77 20.56
C ASP A 488 -16.75 20.35 21.29
N LYS A 489 -15.92 19.49 21.91
CA LYS A 489 -14.65 19.87 22.54
C LYS A 489 -13.48 19.37 21.70
N PRO A 490 -12.34 20.11 21.70
CA PRO A 490 -11.14 19.69 20.96
C PRO A 490 -10.66 18.30 21.37
N MET A 491 -10.07 17.57 20.41
CA MET A 491 -9.35 16.32 20.66
C MET A 491 -7.87 16.50 20.46
N THR A 492 -7.07 16.04 21.40
CA THR A 492 -5.60 16.10 21.34
C THR A 492 -5.02 14.69 21.12
N VAL A 493 -3.99 14.57 20.30
CA VAL A 493 -3.13 13.39 20.26
C VAL A 493 -1.81 13.70 20.96
N ASP A 494 -1.26 12.74 21.68
CA ASP A 494 -0.04 12.92 22.46
C ASP A 494 1.21 13.12 21.61
N ASP A 495 1.23 12.60 20.38
CA ASP A 495 2.35 12.73 19.46
C ASP A 495 1.90 12.63 17.99
N GLU A 496 2.15 13.69 17.19
CA GLU A 496 1.81 13.70 15.76
C GLU A 496 2.93 13.18 14.84
N ARG A 497 4.16 13.05 15.34
CA ARG A 497 5.35 12.76 14.51
C ARG A 497 5.20 11.49 13.67
N MET A 498 4.46 10.50 14.16
CA MET A 498 4.22 9.24 13.44
C MET A 498 3.40 9.41 12.17
N ILE A 499 2.69 10.50 11.99
CA ILE A 499 1.92 10.79 10.77
C ILE A 499 2.85 10.84 9.55
N ALA A 500 4.07 11.35 9.71
CA ALA A 500 5.07 11.45 8.65
C ALA A 500 5.50 10.08 8.06
N THR A 501 5.31 8.99 8.79
CA THR A 501 5.67 7.64 8.31
C THR A 501 4.86 7.20 7.09
N SER A 502 3.63 7.72 6.93
CA SER A 502 2.72 7.30 5.86
C SER A 502 1.96 8.44 5.18
N PHE A 503 1.83 9.59 5.82
CA PHE A 503 1.08 10.74 5.26
C PHE A 503 1.71 12.07 5.71
N PRO A 504 2.94 12.39 5.27
CA PRO A 504 3.66 13.58 5.75
C PRO A 504 2.92 14.90 5.48
N SER A 505 2.09 14.95 4.44
CA SER A 505 1.29 16.14 4.11
C SER A 505 -0.09 16.20 4.78
N PHE A 506 -0.45 15.29 5.70
CA PHE A 506 -1.79 15.21 6.29
C PHE A 506 -2.27 16.53 6.88
N THR A 507 -1.50 17.12 7.79
CA THR A 507 -1.89 18.33 8.50
C THR A 507 -2.03 19.53 7.55
N SER A 508 -1.10 19.70 6.60
CA SER A 508 -1.17 20.77 5.60
C SER A 508 -2.34 20.58 4.63
N LEU A 509 -2.58 19.36 4.18
CA LEU A 509 -3.70 19.04 3.29
C LEU A 509 -5.05 19.31 3.98
N MET A 510 -5.22 18.88 5.23
CA MET A 510 -6.46 19.09 5.97
C MET A 510 -6.68 20.59 6.28
N ARG A 511 -5.61 21.35 6.58
CA ARG A 511 -5.69 22.82 6.72
C ARG A 511 -6.14 23.51 5.42
N ASN A 512 -5.64 23.05 4.28
CA ASN A 512 -6.05 23.59 2.98
C ASN A 512 -7.54 23.35 2.68
N LEU A 513 -8.12 22.27 3.20
CA LEU A 513 -9.57 22.01 3.14
C LEU A 513 -10.39 22.85 4.14
N GLY A 514 -9.76 23.46 5.14
CA GLY A 514 -10.42 24.29 6.15
C GLY A 514 -10.36 23.74 7.58
N ALA A 515 -9.63 22.65 7.81
CA ALA A 515 -9.42 22.12 9.16
C ALA A 515 -8.50 23.04 9.99
N GLU A 516 -8.74 23.08 11.29
CA GLU A 516 -7.95 23.87 12.24
C GLU A 516 -7.26 22.97 13.25
N PHE A 517 -5.92 23.13 13.37
CA PHE A 517 -5.08 22.44 14.33
C PHE A 517 -4.26 23.41 15.16
N ARG A 518 -4.08 23.07 16.45
CA ARG A 518 -3.27 23.83 17.43
C ARG A 518 -2.21 22.90 18.01
N ALA A 519 -0.99 23.43 18.16
CA ALA A 519 0.11 22.76 18.84
C ALA A 519 -0.09 22.79 20.35
#